data_f330e99f34fead67bd7d8cf6b538a05b
#
_entry.id   f330e99f34fead67bd7d8cf6b538a05b
#
_cell.length_a   1.000
_cell.length_b   1.000
_cell.length_c   1.000
_cell.angle_alpha   90.00
_cell.angle_beta   90.00
_cell.angle_gamma   90.00
#
_symmetry.space_group_name_H-M   'P 1'
#
loop_
_entity.id
_entity.type
_entity.pdbx_description
1 polymer ?
#
loop_
_entity_poly.entity_id
_entity_poly.type
_entity_poly.pdbx_seq_one_letter_code
_entity_poly.pdbx_strand_id
1 'polypeptide(L)'
;KAIIHSGSYMLYGRHASSPSENIFDQVKLETANFSGRMDNLRSSILIPQLEELDKKVIQWNKLYKVLNDNLNKQNGIFFPNRDSDEYFVGSSIQFRIDSLNNEQIKSFINNCKARGVDLKWFGDEKPVAYTSRYDSWKYLDNIPRLANTLRILAKTFDMRIPLTFTVQDCNIISKIIIEELQKVQN
;
A
#
# COMPACT_ATOMS: atom_id res chain seq x y z
N LYS A 1 -24.52 3.91 2.99
CA LYS A 1 -23.77 3.95 4.28
C LYS A 1 -23.67 2.57 4.95
N ALA A 2 -24.77 1.81 5.11
CA ALA A 2 -24.77 0.48 5.77
C ALA A 2 -23.69 -0.47 5.22
N ILE A 3 -23.51 -0.52 3.91
CA ILE A 3 -22.48 -1.33 3.24
C ILE A 3 -21.07 -0.91 3.68
N ILE A 4 -20.81 0.39 3.80
CA ILE A 4 -19.51 0.92 4.22
C ILE A 4 -19.27 0.61 5.70
N HIS A 5 -20.24 0.90 6.58
CA HIS A 5 -20.14 0.59 8.02
C HIS A 5 -19.81 -0.89 8.27
N SER A 6 -20.32 -1.77 7.44
CA SER A 6 -20.07 -3.20 7.55
C SER A 6 -18.74 -3.68 6.97
N GLY A 7 -17.91 -2.82 6.41
CA GLY A 7 -16.58 -3.15 5.95
C GLY A 7 -16.40 -3.31 4.44
N SER A 8 -17.35 -2.88 3.61
CA SER A 8 -17.33 -3.13 2.15
C SER A 8 -17.09 -1.88 1.30
N TYR A 9 -16.31 -0.92 1.75
CA TYR A 9 -16.09 0.34 1.03
C TYR A 9 -15.23 0.21 -0.25
N MET A 10 -14.50 -0.88 -0.42
CA MET A 10 -13.65 -1.09 -1.60
C MET A 10 -14.28 -2.02 -2.64
N LEU A 11 -15.50 -2.49 -2.42
CA LEU A 11 -16.11 -3.56 -3.20
C LEU A 11 -17.22 -3.09 -4.12
N TYR A 12 -17.34 -1.79 -4.36
CA TYR A 12 -18.31 -1.36 -5.35
C TYR A 12 -17.99 -2.00 -6.72
N GLY A 13 -19.02 -2.33 -7.49
CA GLY A 13 -18.87 -3.01 -8.77
C GLY A 13 -18.55 -4.52 -8.69
N ARG A 14 -18.25 -5.06 -7.51
CA ARG A 14 -18.01 -6.50 -7.31
C ARG A 14 -19.24 -7.27 -6.81
N HIS A 15 -20.30 -6.57 -6.50
CA HIS A 15 -21.57 -7.09 -6.03
C HIS A 15 -22.69 -6.73 -7.00
N ALA A 16 -23.59 -7.67 -7.30
CA ALA A 16 -24.78 -7.39 -8.12
C ALA A 16 -25.69 -6.32 -7.52
N SER A 17 -25.68 -6.16 -6.18
CA SER A 17 -26.46 -5.16 -5.45
C SER A 17 -25.65 -3.93 -5.05
N SER A 18 -24.48 -3.70 -5.65
CA SER A 18 -23.69 -2.51 -5.38
C SER A 18 -24.40 -1.25 -5.87
N PRO A 19 -24.38 -0.14 -5.11
CA PRO A 19 -24.81 1.15 -5.63
C PRO A 19 -23.90 1.58 -6.79
N SER A 20 -24.37 2.53 -7.59
CA SER A 20 -23.52 3.14 -8.63
C SER A 20 -22.29 3.82 -8.01
N GLU A 21 -21.20 3.92 -8.77
CA GLU A 21 -19.95 4.54 -8.34
C GLU A 21 -20.17 5.94 -7.76
N ASN A 22 -20.98 6.77 -8.44
CA ASN A 22 -21.29 8.13 -8.00
C ASN A 22 -21.91 8.16 -6.60
N ILE A 23 -22.86 7.28 -6.30
CA ILE A 23 -23.50 7.22 -4.99
C ILE A 23 -22.51 6.73 -3.92
N PHE A 24 -21.68 5.76 -4.29
CA PHE A 24 -20.66 5.23 -3.39
C PHE A 24 -19.61 6.30 -3.05
N ASP A 25 -19.09 7.01 -4.06
CA ASP A 25 -18.10 8.07 -3.91
C ASP A 25 -18.59 9.25 -3.05
N GLN A 26 -19.89 9.57 -3.10
CA GLN A 26 -20.49 10.61 -2.27
C GLN A 26 -20.45 10.29 -0.77
N VAL A 27 -20.54 9.01 -0.40
CA VAL A 27 -20.72 8.61 1.00
C VAL A 27 -19.50 7.91 1.61
N LYS A 28 -18.57 7.40 0.79
CA LYS A 28 -17.44 6.60 1.29
C LYS A 28 -16.48 7.38 2.21
N LEU A 29 -16.29 8.68 1.94
CA LEU A 29 -15.40 9.53 2.74
C LEU A 29 -16.09 10.12 4.00
N GLU A 30 -17.43 10.04 4.05
CA GLU A 30 -18.24 10.52 5.18
C GLU A 30 -18.64 9.42 6.15
N THR A 31 -18.26 8.17 5.85
CA THR A 31 -18.78 7.00 6.57
C THR A 31 -17.63 6.15 7.08
N ALA A 32 -17.49 6.09 8.40
CA ALA A 32 -16.46 5.23 9.03
C ALA A 32 -16.73 3.75 8.76
N ASN A 33 -15.65 2.99 8.56
CA ASN A 33 -15.69 1.55 8.39
C ASN A 33 -15.30 0.87 9.72
N PHE A 34 -16.18 0.04 10.24
CA PHE A 34 -15.93 -0.67 11.49
C PHE A 34 -15.42 -2.10 11.29
N SER A 35 -15.45 -2.63 10.07
CA SER A 35 -14.95 -3.99 9.72
C SER A 35 -15.33 -5.10 10.72
N GLY A 36 -16.50 -4.97 11.33
CA GLY A 36 -16.94 -5.78 12.47
C GLY A 36 -17.54 -7.14 12.11
N ARG A 37 -17.45 -7.57 10.84
CA ARG A 37 -18.08 -8.82 10.42
C ARG A 37 -17.13 -10.00 10.55
N MET A 38 -17.55 -10.98 11.34
CA MET A 38 -16.95 -12.30 11.40
C MET A 38 -18.07 -13.33 11.47
N ASP A 39 -18.10 -14.26 10.55
CA ASP A 39 -18.99 -15.43 10.59
C ASP A 39 -18.20 -16.71 10.89
N ASN A 40 -18.92 -17.78 11.22
CA ASN A 40 -18.30 -19.05 11.61
C ASN A 40 -17.42 -19.64 10.49
N LEU A 41 -17.79 -19.47 9.23
CA LEU A 41 -17.00 -19.97 8.09
C LEU A 41 -15.66 -19.23 8.00
N ARG A 42 -15.69 -17.90 8.06
CA ARG A 42 -14.45 -17.09 8.06
C ARG A 42 -13.59 -17.38 9.28
N SER A 43 -14.19 -17.50 10.45
CA SER A 43 -13.47 -17.87 11.68
C SER A 43 -12.78 -19.22 11.54
N SER A 44 -13.46 -20.23 11.00
CA SER A 44 -12.90 -21.56 10.77
C SER A 44 -11.73 -21.55 9.79
N ILE A 45 -11.80 -20.69 8.75
CA ILE A 45 -10.69 -20.52 7.79
C ILE A 45 -9.49 -19.78 8.43
N LEU A 46 -9.75 -18.86 9.38
CA LEU A 46 -8.69 -18.07 10.02
C LEU A 46 -7.90 -18.85 11.07
N ILE A 47 -8.52 -19.81 11.77
CA ILE A 47 -7.84 -20.62 12.81
C ILE A 47 -6.55 -21.25 12.28
N PRO A 48 -6.55 -22.08 11.22
CA PRO A 48 -5.32 -22.66 10.69
C PRO A 48 -4.34 -21.61 10.12
N GLN A 49 -4.83 -20.44 9.71
CA GLN A 49 -3.95 -19.37 9.26
C GLN A 49 -3.20 -18.70 10.42
N LEU A 50 -3.82 -18.61 11.61
CA LEU A 50 -3.18 -18.13 12.81
C LEU A 50 -2.12 -19.11 13.33
N GLU A 51 -2.38 -20.41 13.25
CA GLU A 51 -1.39 -21.46 13.62
C GLU A 51 -0.13 -21.40 12.75
N GLU A 52 -0.25 -20.97 11.49
CA GLU A 52 0.86 -20.82 10.53
C GLU A 52 1.47 -19.40 10.52
N LEU A 53 0.96 -18.48 11.34
CA LEU A 53 1.31 -17.04 11.24
C LEU A 53 2.82 -16.80 11.39
N ASP A 54 3.46 -17.41 12.38
CA ASP A 54 4.90 -17.20 12.63
C ASP A 54 5.76 -17.67 11.46
N LYS A 55 5.42 -18.80 10.85
CA LYS A 55 6.12 -19.29 9.65
C LYS A 55 5.94 -18.31 8.47
N LYS A 56 4.73 -17.78 8.31
CA LYS A 56 4.42 -16.78 7.27
C LYS A 56 5.18 -15.48 7.51
N VAL A 57 5.30 -15.04 8.76
CA VAL A 57 6.09 -13.83 9.12
C VAL A 57 7.56 -14.02 8.75
N ILE A 58 8.15 -15.17 9.07
CA ILE A 58 9.54 -15.50 8.68
C ILE A 58 9.71 -15.43 7.15
N GLN A 59 8.75 -15.99 6.40
CA GLN A 59 8.78 -15.98 4.95
C GLN A 59 8.64 -14.55 4.39
N TRP A 60 7.71 -13.74 4.90
CA TRP A 60 7.58 -12.33 4.52
C TRP A 60 8.86 -11.55 4.78
N ASN A 61 9.44 -11.72 5.96
CA ASN A 61 10.66 -11.00 6.35
C ASN A 61 11.86 -11.39 5.48
N LYS A 62 11.93 -12.65 5.03
CA LYS A 62 12.93 -13.10 4.04
C LYS A 62 12.76 -12.37 2.69
N LEU A 63 11.54 -12.31 2.15
CA LEU A 63 11.25 -11.63 0.89
C LEU A 63 11.48 -10.12 1.00
N TYR A 64 11.01 -9.51 2.09
CA TYR A 64 11.23 -8.10 2.40
C TYR A 64 12.73 -7.78 2.44
N LYS A 65 13.52 -8.60 3.11
CA LYS A 65 14.98 -8.40 3.21
C LYS A 65 15.63 -8.37 1.84
N VAL A 66 15.27 -9.26 0.93
CA VAL A 66 15.80 -9.28 -0.44
C VAL A 66 15.48 -8.00 -1.19
N LEU A 67 14.22 -7.55 -1.14
CA LEU A 67 13.79 -6.31 -1.77
C LEU A 67 14.52 -5.09 -1.16
N ASN A 68 14.55 -5.02 0.16
CA ASN A 68 15.21 -3.92 0.88
C ASN A 68 16.71 -3.86 0.57
N ASP A 69 17.42 -4.98 0.65
CA ASP A 69 18.86 -5.05 0.41
C ASP A 69 19.20 -4.67 -1.05
N ASN A 70 18.36 -5.03 -2.02
CA ASN A 70 18.58 -4.67 -3.41
C ASN A 70 18.29 -3.18 -3.68
N LEU A 71 17.16 -2.68 -3.21
CA LEU A 71 16.74 -1.30 -3.45
C LEU A 71 17.61 -0.30 -2.66
N ASN A 72 18.11 -0.68 -1.49
CA ASN A 72 18.97 0.18 -0.66
C ASN A 72 20.37 0.42 -1.28
N LYS A 73 20.75 -0.37 -2.28
CA LYS A 73 21.98 -0.13 -3.07
C LYS A 73 21.83 1.03 -4.06
N GLN A 74 20.60 1.40 -4.38
CA GLN A 74 20.31 2.50 -5.30
C GLN A 74 20.27 3.83 -4.54
N ASN A 75 21.16 4.75 -4.90
CA ASN A 75 21.14 6.09 -4.35
C ASN A 75 19.81 6.80 -4.61
N GLY A 76 19.29 7.50 -3.61
CA GLY A 76 18.05 8.27 -3.70
C GLY A 76 16.79 7.49 -3.33
N ILE A 77 16.89 6.21 -2.99
CA ILE A 77 15.81 5.43 -2.35
C ILE A 77 16.07 5.42 -0.83
N PHE A 78 15.06 5.80 -0.06
CA PHE A 78 15.13 5.87 1.41
C PHE A 78 14.09 4.96 2.04
N PHE A 79 14.49 4.23 3.07
CA PHE A 79 13.61 3.38 3.86
C PHE A 79 13.32 3.98 5.24
N PRO A 80 12.19 3.65 5.88
CA PRO A 80 11.96 4.01 7.28
C PRO A 80 13.04 3.39 8.17
N ASN A 81 13.58 4.18 9.09
CA ASN A 81 14.39 3.62 10.17
C ASN A 81 13.50 2.74 11.04
N ARG A 82 14.00 1.55 11.38
CA ARG A 82 13.37 0.63 12.30
C ARG A 82 14.22 0.45 13.54
N ASP A 83 13.55 0.39 14.67
CA ASP A 83 14.22 0.10 15.93
C ASP A 83 14.63 -1.38 15.97
N SER A 84 15.77 -1.71 16.57
CA SER A 84 16.24 -3.09 16.71
C SER A 84 15.27 -3.98 17.48
N ASP A 85 14.48 -3.36 18.36
CA ASP A 85 13.52 -4.06 19.22
C ASP A 85 12.13 -4.22 18.56
N GLU A 86 11.95 -3.70 17.34
CA GLU A 86 10.69 -3.80 16.60
C GLU A 86 10.52 -5.23 16.03
N TYR A 87 9.47 -5.94 16.47
CA TYR A 87 9.04 -7.17 15.81
C TYR A 87 8.25 -6.85 14.54
N PHE A 88 8.93 -6.85 13.42
CA PHE A 88 8.40 -6.39 12.14
C PHE A 88 7.83 -7.51 11.29
N VAL A 89 6.75 -7.20 10.55
CA VAL A 89 6.16 -8.09 9.54
C VAL A 89 6.29 -7.46 8.16
N GLY A 90 7.17 -8.01 7.34
CA GLY A 90 7.49 -7.52 5.99
C GLY A 90 6.46 -7.85 4.92
N SER A 91 5.16 -7.73 5.19
CA SER A 91 4.09 -8.02 4.24
C SER A 91 3.89 -6.94 3.16
N SER A 92 4.55 -5.80 3.32
CA SER A 92 4.70 -4.75 2.30
C SER A 92 6.04 -4.06 2.45
N ILE A 93 6.50 -3.42 1.38
CA ILE A 93 7.70 -2.60 1.39
C ILE A 93 7.32 -1.15 1.09
N GLN A 94 7.76 -0.25 1.97
CA GLN A 94 7.56 1.19 1.84
C GLN A 94 8.92 1.87 1.67
N PHE A 95 9.01 2.74 0.69
CA PHE A 95 10.23 3.51 0.43
C PHE A 95 9.89 4.90 -0.09
N ARG A 96 10.85 5.80 -0.01
CA ARG A 96 10.72 7.20 -0.42
C ARG A 96 11.77 7.55 -1.47
N ILE A 97 11.36 8.37 -2.46
CA ILE A 97 12.26 8.92 -3.49
C ILE A 97 12.03 10.43 -3.53
N ASP A 98 12.94 11.19 -2.91
CA ASP A 98 12.77 12.64 -2.73
C ASP A 98 13.04 13.44 -3.99
N SER A 99 13.88 12.93 -4.91
CA SER A 99 14.38 13.64 -6.10
C SER A 99 13.34 13.81 -7.21
N LEU A 100 12.29 12.96 -7.26
CA LEU A 100 11.32 12.98 -8.36
C LEU A 100 10.29 14.09 -8.17
N ASN A 101 9.93 14.79 -9.25
CA ASN A 101 8.73 15.63 -9.30
C ASN A 101 7.48 14.78 -9.60
N ASN A 102 6.29 15.41 -9.56
CA ASN A 102 5.02 14.67 -9.71
C ASN A 102 4.85 14.01 -11.10
N GLU A 103 5.36 14.61 -12.16
CA GLU A 103 5.30 14.04 -13.52
C GLU A 103 6.23 12.83 -13.64
N GLN A 104 7.44 12.94 -13.10
CA GLN A 104 8.38 11.84 -13.03
C GLN A 104 7.84 10.68 -12.19
N ILE A 105 7.17 10.96 -11.06
CA ILE A 105 6.52 9.94 -10.23
C ILE A 105 5.44 9.19 -11.03
N LYS A 106 4.56 9.92 -11.74
CA LYS A 106 3.51 9.31 -12.57
C LYS A 106 4.11 8.43 -13.68
N SER A 107 5.15 8.92 -14.36
CA SER A 107 5.86 8.15 -15.37
C SER A 107 6.52 6.90 -14.79
N PHE A 108 7.20 7.04 -13.65
CA PHE A 108 7.84 5.93 -12.94
C PHE A 108 6.85 4.82 -12.57
N ILE A 109 5.71 5.19 -11.95
CA ILE A 109 4.66 4.23 -11.58
C ILE A 109 4.09 3.52 -12.80
N ASN A 110 3.77 4.28 -13.87
CA ASN A 110 3.21 3.72 -15.10
C ASN A 110 4.19 2.76 -15.78
N ASN A 111 5.48 3.11 -15.82
CA ASN A 111 6.52 2.25 -16.37
C ASN A 111 6.71 0.96 -15.56
N CYS A 112 6.75 1.05 -14.23
CA CYS A 112 6.79 -0.11 -13.35
C CYS A 112 5.57 -1.01 -13.58
N LYS A 113 4.36 -0.42 -13.65
CA LYS A 113 3.11 -1.13 -13.89
C LYS A 113 3.08 -1.84 -15.23
N ALA A 114 3.58 -1.21 -16.30
CA ALA A 114 3.69 -1.81 -17.62
C ALA A 114 4.60 -3.06 -17.63
N ARG A 115 5.50 -3.18 -16.66
CA ARG A 115 6.39 -4.33 -16.44
C ARG A 115 5.90 -5.28 -15.34
N GLY A 116 4.64 -5.12 -14.87
CA GLY A 116 4.01 -5.98 -13.87
C GLY A 116 4.32 -5.64 -12.41
N VAL A 117 4.95 -4.50 -12.12
CA VAL A 117 5.22 -4.04 -10.76
C VAL A 117 4.25 -2.92 -10.39
N ASP A 118 3.28 -3.22 -9.53
CA ASP A 118 2.23 -2.28 -9.11
C ASP A 118 2.64 -1.56 -7.82
N LEU A 119 3.02 -0.28 -7.96
CA LEU A 119 3.41 0.60 -6.88
C LEU A 119 2.26 1.54 -6.53
N LYS A 120 1.90 1.62 -5.25
CA LYS A 120 0.99 2.63 -4.73
C LYS A 120 1.78 3.88 -4.35
N TRP A 121 1.32 5.04 -4.82
CA TRP A 121 1.85 6.33 -4.42
C TRP A 121 0.93 7.01 -3.42
N PHE A 122 1.45 7.40 -2.25
CA PHE A 122 0.66 8.07 -1.21
C PHE A 122 0.41 9.56 -1.48
N GLY A 123 1.16 10.16 -2.42
CA GLY A 123 1.01 11.56 -2.81
C GLY A 123 -0.03 11.82 -3.90
N ASP A 124 -0.74 10.78 -4.37
CA ASP A 124 -1.78 10.95 -5.37
C ASP A 124 -2.89 11.87 -4.84
N GLU A 125 -3.38 12.79 -5.69
CA GLU A 125 -4.47 13.69 -5.34
C GLU A 125 -5.78 12.95 -5.10
N LYS A 126 -6.02 11.89 -5.87
CA LYS A 126 -7.19 11.02 -5.70
C LYS A 126 -6.86 9.90 -4.73
N PRO A 127 -7.56 9.80 -3.59
CA PRO A 127 -7.31 8.72 -2.64
C PRO A 127 -7.68 7.37 -3.25
N VAL A 128 -6.70 6.46 -3.34
CA VAL A 128 -6.91 5.09 -3.87
C VAL A 128 -7.54 4.18 -2.81
N ALA A 129 -7.31 4.49 -1.53
CA ALA A 129 -7.91 3.81 -0.38
C ALA A 129 -8.04 4.81 0.76
N TYR A 130 -8.79 4.48 1.81
CA TYR A 130 -9.00 5.37 2.97
C TYR A 130 -7.71 5.87 3.63
N THR A 131 -6.66 5.04 3.60
CA THR A 131 -5.38 5.37 4.23
C THR A 131 -4.45 6.22 3.39
N SER A 132 -4.77 6.47 2.11
CA SER A 132 -3.85 7.16 1.21
C SER A 132 -3.84 8.68 1.38
N ARG A 133 -4.92 9.27 1.89
CA ARG A 133 -5.03 10.72 2.13
C ARG A 133 -5.82 10.99 3.40
N TYR A 134 -5.12 11.37 4.46
CA TYR A 134 -5.74 11.70 5.73
C TYR A 134 -6.65 12.93 5.65
N ASP A 135 -6.36 13.87 4.75
CA ASP A 135 -7.07 15.13 4.56
C ASP A 135 -8.35 15.01 3.71
N SER A 136 -8.63 13.81 3.19
CA SER A 136 -9.87 13.54 2.44
C SER A 136 -11.02 13.00 3.32
N TRP A 137 -10.76 12.71 4.59
CA TRP A 137 -11.77 12.15 5.50
C TRP A 137 -12.71 13.23 6.07
N LYS A 138 -13.99 13.14 5.70
CA LYS A 138 -15.00 14.13 6.05
C LYS A 138 -15.79 13.83 7.34
N TYR A 139 -15.47 12.74 8.02
CA TYR A 139 -16.06 12.40 9.31
C TYR A 139 -15.26 12.97 10.52
N LEU A 140 -14.19 13.69 10.23
CA LEU A 140 -13.44 14.49 11.18
C LEU A 140 -13.73 15.96 10.90
N ASP A 141 -14.24 16.68 11.89
CA ASP A 141 -14.71 18.07 11.70
C ASP A 141 -13.58 19.05 11.37
N ASN A 142 -12.46 18.94 12.01
CA ASN A 142 -11.31 19.82 11.78
C ASN A 142 -10.05 18.99 11.48
N ILE A 143 -9.74 18.82 10.21
CA ILE A 143 -8.52 18.12 9.80
C ILE A 143 -7.36 19.11 9.81
N PRO A 144 -6.37 18.97 10.70
CA PRO A 144 -5.23 19.87 10.74
C PRO A 144 -4.36 19.68 9.49
N ARG A 145 -3.81 20.78 8.96
CA ARG A 145 -2.83 20.69 7.88
C ARG A 145 -1.50 20.17 8.42
N LEU A 146 -1.18 18.93 8.16
CA LEU A 146 0.05 18.27 8.58
C LEU A 146 1.12 18.43 7.48
N ALA A 147 1.79 19.58 7.44
CA ALA A 147 2.73 19.92 6.37
C ALA A 147 3.88 18.91 6.20
N ASN A 148 4.45 18.42 7.31
CA ASN A 148 5.51 17.41 7.27
C ASN A 148 4.98 16.06 6.76
N THR A 149 3.80 15.63 7.19
CA THR A 149 3.15 14.40 6.72
C THR A 149 2.91 14.48 5.22
N LEU A 150 2.34 15.58 4.72
CA LEU A 150 2.10 15.78 3.29
C LEU A 150 3.40 15.72 2.49
N ARG A 151 4.47 16.36 2.98
CA ARG A 151 5.79 16.36 2.32
C ARG A 151 6.37 14.95 2.21
N ILE A 152 6.24 14.14 3.26
CA ILE A 152 6.73 12.76 3.29
C ILE A 152 5.88 11.89 2.36
N LEU A 153 4.55 11.93 2.50
CA LEU A 153 3.63 11.10 1.71
C LEU A 153 3.72 11.42 0.21
N ALA A 154 3.97 12.69 -0.15
CA ALA A 154 4.16 13.10 -1.55
C ALA A 154 5.32 12.37 -2.26
N LYS A 155 6.22 11.73 -1.53
CA LYS A 155 7.39 11.02 -2.06
C LYS A 155 7.43 9.55 -1.68
N THR A 156 6.38 9.05 -0.99
CA THR A 156 6.34 7.68 -0.44
C THR A 156 5.58 6.74 -1.37
N PHE A 157 6.16 5.57 -1.58
CA PHE A 157 5.62 4.45 -2.34
C PHE A 157 5.41 3.25 -1.43
N ASP A 158 4.46 2.39 -1.78
CA ASP A 158 4.15 1.12 -1.11
C ASP A 158 3.94 0.01 -2.14
N MET A 159 4.44 -1.17 -1.84
CA MET A 159 4.17 -2.38 -2.61
C MET A 159 3.88 -3.54 -1.67
N ARG A 160 2.80 -4.27 -1.94
CA ARG A 160 2.50 -5.52 -1.23
C ARG A 160 3.49 -6.62 -1.62
N ILE A 161 3.81 -7.47 -0.64
CA ILE A 161 4.67 -8.64 -0.84
C ILE A 161 3.82 -9.90 -0.61
N PRO A 162 3.18 -10.47 -1.64
CA PRO A 162 2.46 -11.73 -1.52
C PRO A 162 3.42 -12.88 -1.17
N LEU A 163 2.98 -13.82 -0.32
CA LEU A 163 3.76 -15.02 0.01
C LEU A 163 3.96 -15.98 -1.18
N THR A 164 3.26 -15.74 -2.29
CA THR A 164 3.48 -16.45 -3.55
C THR A 164 4.74 -16.01 -4.28
N PHE A 165 5.34 -14.88 -3.89
CA PHE A 165 6.61 -14.45 -4.47
C PHE A 165 7.75 -15.36 -4.02
N THR A 166 8.68 -15.56 -4.93
CA THR A 166 9.97 -16.19 -4.67
C THR A 166 11.07 -15.14 -4.46
N VAL A 167 12.24 -15.55 -3.98
CA VAL A 167 13.44 -14.69 -3.94
C VAL A 167 13.80 -14.19 -5.34
N GLN A 168 13.61 -15.03 -6.37
CA GLN A 168 13.88 -14.66 -7.76
C GLN A 168 12.94 -13.53 -8.24
N ASP A 169 11.65 -13.61 -7.90
CA ASP A 169 10.69 -12.56 -8.21
C ASP A 169 11.07 -11.24 -7.55
N CYS A 170 11.48 -11.27 -6.27
CA CYS A 170 11.95 -10.09 -5.56
C CYS A 170 13.19 -9.45 -6.21
N ASN A 171 14.12 -10.26 -6.74
CA ASN A 171 15.27 -9.75 -7.48
C ASN A 171 14.86 -9.08 -8.81
N ILE A 172 13.91 -9.69 -9.54
CA ILE A 172 13.39 -9.13 -10.80
C ILE A 172 12.64 -7.82 -10.52
N ILE A 173 11.77 -7.80 -9.50
CA ILE A 173 11.01 -6.61 -9.08
C ILE A 173 11.96 -5.47 -8.71
N SER A 174 12.96 -5.74 -7.88
CA SER A 174 13.95 -4.73 -7.50
C SER A 174 14.69 -4.16 -8.71
N LYS A 175 15.08 -5.00 -9.64
CA LYS A 175 15.74 -4.59 -10.89
C LYS A 175 14.85 -3.69 -11.72
N ILE A 176 13.55 -4.05 -11.88
CA ILE A 176 12.58 -3.23 -12.61
C ILE A 176 12.45 -1.86 -11.97
N ILE A 177 12.27 -1.79 -10.64
CA ILE A 177 12.13 -0.52 -9.92
C ILE A 177 13.37 0.37 -10.14
N ILE A 178 14.57 -0.19 -10.04
CA ILE A 178 15.83 0.56 -10.22
C ILE A 178 15.96 1.07 -11.66
N GLU A 179 15.72 0.23 -12.65
CA GLU A 179 15.82 0.60 -14.06
C GLU A 179 14.83 1.70 -14.45
N GLU A 180 13.57 1.60 -13.97
CA GLU A 180 12.57 2.62 -14.28
C GLU A 180 12.82 3.92 -13.52
N LEU A 181 13.38 3.86 -12.31
CA LEU A 181 13.82 5.05 -11.59
C LEU A 181 14.93 5.78 -12.36
N GLN A 182 15.95 5.07 -12.83
CA GLN A 182 17.05 5.66 -13.58
C GLN A 182 16.59 6.31 -14.89
N LYS A 183 15.60 5.74 -15.57
CA LYS A 183 15.04 6.31 -16.81
C LYS A 183 14.33 7.65 -16.60
N VAL A 184 13.67 7.83 -15.47
CA VAL A 184 12.94 9.08 -15.19
C VAL A 184 13.80 10.16 -14.54
N GLN A 185 15.00 9.81 -14.08
CA GLN A 185 15.99 10.74 -13.52
C GLN A 185 16.92 11.36 -14.60
N ASN A 186 17.06 10.68 -15.74
CA ASN A 186 17.82 11.15 -16.90
C ASN A 186 16.91 11.96 -17.84
#